data_6c67ab84406cdda3794c6f3e65552041
#
_entry.id   6c67ab84406cdda3794c6f3e65552041
#
_cell.length_a   1.000
_cell.length_b   1.000
_cell.length_c   1.000
_cell.angle_alpha   90.00
_cell.angle_beta   90.00
_cell.angle_gamma   90.00
#
_symmetry.space_group_name_H-M   'P 1'
#
loop_
_entity.id
_entity.type
_entity.pdbx_description
1 polymer ?
#
loop_
_entity_poly.entity_id
_entity_poly.type
_entity_poly.pdbx_seq_one_letter_code
_entity_poly.pdbx_strand_id
1 'polypeptide(L)'
;MVAIPDRVRAAVDELIQQLNANNLLIRQAYIFGSYAAGQQSKWSDIDVALVSDRFEGDMFSDYCKMSPYLIKANSSLEVHPFRPEDFTKDNPFVEEIIATGIRIV
;
A
#
# COMPACT_ATOMS: atom_id res chain seq x y z
N MET A 1 -5.35 3.05 -19.68
CA MET A 1 -4.53 3.17 -18.47
C MET A 1 -5.13 4.20 -17.52
N VAL A 2 -5.27 3.87 -16.26
CA VAL A 2 -5.78 4.79 -15.26
C VAL A 2 -4.65 5.66 -14.74
N ALA A 3 -4.85 6.97 -14.75
CA ALA A 3 -3.86 7.91 -14.22
C ALA A 3 -4.08 8.11 -12.73
N ILE A 4 -3.00 8.00 -11.95
CA ILE A 4 -3.05 8.28 -10.52
C ILE A 4 -2.75 9.77 -10.33
N PRO A 5 -3.58 10.51 -9.57
CA PRO A 5 -3.28 11.91 -9.28
C PRO A 5 -1.90 12.07 -8.63
N ASP A 6 -1.18 13.12 -8.99
CA ASP A 6 0.18 13.35 -8.48
C ASP A 6 0.21 13.40 -6.95
N ARG A 7 -0.81 13.99 -6.32
CA ARG A 7 -0.88 14.06 -4.86
C ARG A 7 -0.96 12.68 -4.20
N VAL A 8 -1.64 11.74 -4.87
CA VAL A 8 -1.79 10.37 -4.37
C VAL A 8 -0.45 9.64 -4.50
N ARG A 9 0.18 9.75 -5.66
CA ARG A 9 1.49 9.14 -5.88
C ARG A 9 2.53 9.68 -4.91
N ALA A 10 2.52 11.00 -4.70
CA ALA A 10 3.45 11.65 -3.78
C ALA A 10 3.24 11.16 -2.34
N ALA A 11 1.98 11.01 -1.90
CA ALA A 11 1.69 10.53 -0.57
C ALA A 11 2.20 9.10 -0.35
N VAL A 12 1.99 8.23 -1.34
CA VAL A 12 2.45 6.84 -1.27
C VAL A 12 3.97 6.78 -1.28
N ASP A 13 4.61 7.53 -2.17
CA ASP A 13 6.08 7.58 -2.26
C ASP A 13 6.69 8.07 -0.96
N GLU A 14 6.12 9.09 -0.34
CA GLU A 14 6.60 9.61 0.93
C GLU A 14 6.48 8.56 2.05
N LEU A 15 5.34 7.87 2.11
CA LEU A 15 5.16 6.81 3.09
C LEU A 15 6.24 5.73 2.93
N ILE A 16 6.46 5.27 1.70
CA ILE A 16 7.47 4.24 1.42
C ILE A 16 8.86 4.71 1.81
N GLN A 17 9.21 5.97 1.52
CA GLN A 17 10.49 6.54 1.93
C GLN A 17 10.66 6.52 3.44
N GLN A 18 9.63 6.92 4.18
CA GLN A 18 9.68 6.93 5.65
C GLN A 18 9.84 5.52 6.20
N LEU A 19 9.11 4.56 5.66
CA LEU A 19 9.21 3.18 6.11
C LEU A 19 10.60 2.62 5.83
N ASN A 20 11.11 2.81 4.61
CA ASN A 20 12.45 2.34 4.25
C ASN A 20 13.53 2.96 5.13
N ALA A 21 13.42 4.25 5.43
CA ALA A 21 14.38 4.95 6.28
C ALA A 21 14.40 4.43 7.71
N ASN A 22 13.34 3.74 8.13
CA ASN A 22 13.21 3.20 9.47
C ASN A 22 13.29 1.67 9.49
N ASN A 23 14.00 1.09 8.54
CA ASN A 23 14.27 -0.35 8.42
C ASN A 23 13.05 -1.21 8.09
N LEU A 24 11.93 -0.62 7.72
CA LEU A 24 10.79 -1.35 7.22
C LEU A 24 10.88 -1.35 5.68
N LEU A 25 11.73 -2.21 5.16
CA LEU A 25 12.07 -2.20 3.74
C LEU A 25 10.94 -2.76 2.90
N ILE A 26 10.39 -1.95 2.01
CA ILE A 26 9.25 -2.32 1.17
C ILE A 26 9.77 -2.94 -0.13
N ARG A 27 9.41 -4.20 -0.36
CA ARG A 27 9.81 -4.94 -1.56
C ARG A 27 8.89 -4.67 -2.73
N GLN A 28 7.60 -4.58 -2.48
CA GLN A 28 6.59 -4.32 -3.49
C GLN A 28 5.51 -3.42 -2.91
N ALA A 29 4.92 -2.59 -3.74
CA ALA A 29 3.80 -1.74 -3.36
C ALA A 29 2.86 -1.59 -4.54
N TYR A 30 1.55 -1.70 -4.27
CA TYR A 30 0.50 -1.55 -5.27
C TYR A 30 -0.54 -0.58 -4.75
N ILE A 31 -1.03 0.29 -5.63
CA ILE A 31 -2.25 1.06 -5.38
C ILE A 31 -3.39 0.28 -6.02
N PHE A 32 -4.45 0.01 -5.27
CA PHE A 32 -5.57 -0.77 -5.78
C PHE A 32 -6.89 -0.15 -5.32
N GLY A 33 -8.00 -0.83 -5.58
CA GLY A 33 -9.32 -0.33 -5.24
C GLY A 33 -9.78 0.77 -6.18
N SER A 34 -10.51 1.75 -5.67
CA SER A 34 -11.16 2.77 -6.50
C SER A 34 -10.18 3.60 -7.32
N TYR A 35 -9.00 3.90 -6.79
CA TYR A 35 -8.01 4.67 -7.54
C TYR A 35 -7.45 3.89 -8.74
N ALA A 36 -7.21 2.60 -8.57
CA ALA A 36 -6.74 1.76 -9.67
C ALA A 36 -7.84 1.54 -10.72
N ALA A 37 -9.10 1.50 -10.28
CA ALA A 37 -10.23 1.29 -11.18
C ALA A 37 -10.72 2.59 -11.86
N GLY A 38 -10.16 3.74 -11.50
CA GLY A 38 -10.61 5.02 -12.06
C GLY A 38 -11.95 5.48 -11.53
N GLN A 39 -12.38 4.95 -10.38
CA GLN A 39 -13.70 5.25 -9.79
C GLN A 39 -13.58 6.10 -8.53
N GLN A 40 -12.45 6.75 -8.33
CA GLN A 40 -12.22 7.53 -7.13
C GLN A 40 -13.03 8.83 -7.12
N SER A 41 -13.35 9.27 -5.90
CA SER A 41 -13.84 10.62 -5.64
C SER A 41 -12.87 11.29 -4.66
N LYS A 42 -13.10 12.57 -4.36
CA LYS A 42 -12.24 13.27 -3.40
C LYS A 42 -12.31 12.69 -1.99
N TRP A 43 -13.31 11.87 -1.72
CA TRP A 43 -13.51 11.22 -0.42
C TRP A 43 -13.04 9.78 -0.38
N SER A 44 -12.55 9.25 -1.52
CA SER A 44 -12.08 7.87 -1.57
C SER A 44 -10.79 7.68 -0.79
N ASP A 45 -10.72 6.60 -0.02
CA ASP A 45 -9.47 6.17 0.59
C ASP A 45 -8.53 5.63 -0.47
N ILE A 46 -7.24 5.78 -0.22
CA ILE A 46 -6.21 5.24 -1.10
C ILE A 46 -5.79 3.88 -0.54
N ASP A 47 -6.18 2.82 -1.25
CA ASP A 47 -5.81 1.45 -0.84
C ASP A 47 -4.41 1.13 -1.35
N VAL A 48 -3.51 0.79 -0.42
CA VAL A 48 -2.12 0.49 -0.74
C VAL A 48 -1.74 -0.86 -0.14
N ALA A 49 -1.28 -1.78 -0.98
CA ALA A 49 -0.71 -3.04 -0.53
C ALA A 49 0.80 -2.87 -0.43
N LEU A 50 1.36 -3.23 0.71
CA LEU A 50 2.79 -3.13 0.99
C LEU A 50 3.33 -4.51 1.33
N VAL A 51 4.40 -4.92 0.67
CA VAL A 51 5.05 -6.22 0.90
C VAL A 51 6.42 -6.00 1.49
N SER A 52 6.69 -6.61 2.64
CA SER A 52 7.98 -6.49 3.31
C SER A 52 8.31 -7.75 4.09
N ASP A 53 9.59 -8.12 4.08
CA ASP A 53 10.12 -9.21 4.92
C ASP A 53 10.04 -8.86 6.41
N ARG A 54 9.86 -7.58 6.73
CA ARG A 54 9.81 -7.10 8.12
C ARG A 54 8.42 -7.24 8.75
N PHE A 55 7.41 -7.58 7.96
CA PHE A 55 6.08 -7.84 8.49
C PHE A 55 6.02 -9.24 9.11
N GLU A 56 5.20 -9.36 10.16
CA GLU A 56 5.07 -10.60 10.92
C GLU A 56 3.92 -11.48 10.45
N GLY A 57 3.03 -10.93 9.63
CA GLY A 57 1.83 -11.64 9.19
C GLY A 57 0.64 -11.41 10.13
N ASP A 58 0.81 -10.60 11.17
CA ASP A 58 -0.27 -10.17 12.05
C ASP A 58 -0.63 -8.74 11.69
N MET A 59 -1.83 -8.56 11.15
CA MET A 59 -2.27 -7.26 10.63
C MET A 59 -2.18 -6.15 11.68
N PHE A 60 -2.56 -6.44 12.92
CA PHE A 60 -2.51 -5.43 13.97
C PHE A 60 -1.07 -5.01 14.30
N SER A 61 -0.19 -5.99 14.52
CA SER A 61 1.22 -5.71 14.82
C SER A 61 1.89 -4.97 13.67
N ASP A 62 1.63 -5.39 12.44
CA ASP A 62 2.23 -4.80 11.27
C ASP A 62 1.70 -3.39 11.03
N TYR A 63 0.42 -3.16 11.25
CA TYR A 63 -0.15 -1.83 11.19
C TYR A 63 0.48 -0.90 12.21
N CYS A 64 0.70 -1.37 13.43
CA CYS A 64 1.32 -0.58 14.49
C CYS A 64 2.73 -0.13 14.13
N LYS A 65 3.46 -0.94 13.37
CA LYS A 65 4.80 -0.57 12.89
C LYS A 65 4.74 0.62 11.93
N MET A 66 3.67 0.76 11.19
CA MET A 66 3.50 1.80 10.18
C MET A 66 2.78 3.04 10.70
N SER A 67 2.02 2.92 11.79
CA SER A 67 1.10 3.98 12.20
C SER A 67 1.74 5.34 12.44
N PRO A 68 2.97 5.48 13.00
CA PRO A 68 3.58 6.79 13.17
C PRO A 68 3.78 7.53 11.84
N TYR A 69 4.05 6.78 10.77
CA TYR A 69 4.31 7.35 9.45
C TYR A 69 3.02 7.66 8.69
N LEU A 70 1.97 6.89 8.97
CA LEU A 70 0.64 7.14 8.40
C LEU A 70 0.07 8.46 8.89
N ILE A 71 0.27 8.78 10.17
CA ILE A 71 -0.19 10.03 10.75
C ILE A 71 0.50 11.22 10.07
N LYS A 72 1.80 11.09 9.78
CA LYS A 72 2.57 12.14 9.12
C LYS A 72 2.18 12.34 7.67
N ALA A 73 1.71 11.30 7.01
CA ALA A 73 1.36 11.36 5.59
C ALA A 73 0.16 12.26 5.30
N ASN A 74 -0.65 12.57 6.30
CA ASN A 74 -1.79 13.47 6.21
C ASN A 74 -2.68 13.18 4.99
N SER A 75 -2.89 11.91 4.71
CA SER A 75 -3.68 11.43 3.58
C SER A 75 -4.56 10.27 4.02
N SER A 76 -5.62 10.02 3.27
CA SER A 76 -6.52 8.92 3.53
C SER A 76 -5.94 7.61 3.00
N LEU A 77 -4.80 7.22 3.53
CA LEU A 77 -4.13 5.98 3.14
C LEU A 77 -4.66 4.82 3.96
N GLU A 78 -5.11 3.79 3.28
CA GLU A 78 -5.50 2.53 3.90
C GLU A 78 -4.48 1.48 3.50
N VAL A 79 -3.60 1.09 4.43
CA VAL A 79 -2.49 0.19 4.13
C VAL A 79 -2.86 -1.25 4.46
N HIS A 80 -2.39 -2.15 3.61
CA HIS A 80 -2.61 -3.59 3.72
C HIS A 80 -1.25 -4.28 3.73
N PRO A 81 -0.72 -4.66 4.90
CA PRO A 81 0.61 -5.26 4.99
C PRO A 81 0.57 -6.74 4.62
N PHE A 82 1.60 -7.18 3.90
CA PHE A 82 1.76 -8.59 3.52
C PHE A 82 3.22 -9.00 3.69
N ARG A 83 3.45 -10.20 4.21
CA ARG A 83 4.76 -10.84 4.08
C ARG A 83 4.91 -11.31 2.63
N PRO A 84 6.15 -11.43 2.11
CA PRO A 84 6.32 -11.96 0.75
C PRO A 84 5.65 -13.30 0.52
N GLU A 85 5.69 -14.18 1.53
CA GLU A 85 5.08 -15.51 1.46
C GLU A 85 3.56 -15.48 1.43
N ASP A 86 2.96 -14.37 1.88
CA ASP A 86 1.49 -14.19 1.88
C ASP A 86 1.01 -13.47 0.63
N PHE A 87 1.90 -12.79 -0.08
CA PHE A 87 1.52 -12.02 -1.27
C PHE A 87 1.65 -12.88 -2.52
N THR A 88 0.78 -13.88 -2.62
CA THR A 88 0.79 -14.86 -3.70
C THR A 88 -0.59 -14.96 -4.33
N LYS A 89 -0.63 -15.41 -5.57
CA LYS A 89 -1.87 -15.55 -6.34
C LYS A 89 -2.82 -16.62 -5.79
N ASP A 90 -2.35 -17.44 -4.85
CA ASP A 90 -3.21 -18.40 -4.17
C ASP A 90 -4.28 -17.72 -3.34
N ASN A 91 -4.03 -16.48 -2.92
CA ASN A 91 -5.00 -15.66 -2.22
C ASN A 91 -5.79 -14.86 -3.25
N PRO A 92 -7.11 -15.06 -3.38
CA PRO A 92 -7.92 -14.35 -4.38
C PRO A 92 -7.83 -12.82 -4.26
N PHE A 93 -7.71 -12.30 -3.05
CA PHE A 93 -7.56 -10.86 -2.84
C PHE A 93 -6.24 -10.35 -3.43
N VAL A 94 -5.16 -11.08 -3.18
CA VAL A 94 -3.84 -10.74 -3.73
C VAL A 94 -3.83 -10.87 -5.26
N GLU A 95 -4.46 -11.92 -5.78
CA GLU A 95 -4.57 -12.10 -7.22
C GLU A 95 -5.26 -10.89 -7.87
N GLU A 96 -6.33 -10.39 -7.27
CA GLU A 96 -7.03 -9.22 -7.78
C GLU A 96 -6.14 -7.96 -7.72
N ILE A 97 -5.41 -7.77 -6.63
CA ILE A 97 -4.49 -6.64 -6.50
C ILE A 97 -3.45 -6.65 -7.61
N ILE A 98 -2.86 -7.81 -7.87
CA ILE A 98 -1.82 -7.94 -8.91
C ILE A 98 -2.41 -7.72 -10.30
N ALA A 99 -3.62 -8.23 -10.54
CA ALA A 99 -4.25 -8.16 -11.86
C ALA A 99 -4.77 -6.75 -12.19
N THR A 100 -5.32 -6.04 -11.21
CA THR A 100 -6.01 -4.77 -11.44
C THR A 100 -5.33 -3.57 -10.80
N GLY A 101 -4.43 -3.79 -9.84
CA GLY A 101 -3.73 -2.72 -9.16
C GLY A 101 -2.62 -2.10 -9.99
N ILE A 102 -2.12 -0.96 -9.52
CA ILE A 102 -1.03 -0.24 -10.17
C ILE A 102 0.22 -0.42 -9.32
N ARG A 103 1.23 -1.06 -9.88
CA ARG A 103 2.47 -1.32 -9.17
C ARG A 103 3.29 -0.05 -9.04
N ILE A 104 3.72 0.26 -7.82
CA ILE A 104 4.54 1.43 -7.51
C ILE A 104 6.00 1.03 -7.29
N VAL A 105 6.21 -0.10 -6.62
CA VAL A 105 7.55 -0.62 -6.39
C VAL A 105 7.65 -2.05 -6.85
#